data_47acf6d24a1df185a2f375faffcc1136
#
_entry.id   47acf6d24a1df185a2f375faffcc1136
#
_cell.length_a   1.000
_cell.length_b   1.000
_cell.length_c   1.000
_cell.angle_alpha   90.00
_cell.angle_beta   90.00
_cell.angle_gamma   90.00
#
_symmetry.space_group_name_H-M   'P 1'
#
loop_
_entity.id
_entity.type
_entity.pdbx_description
1 polymer ?
#
loop_
_entity_poly.entity_id
_entity_poly.type
_entity_poly.pdbx_seq_one_letter_code
_entity_poly.pdbx_strand_id
1 'polypeptide(L)'
;GGGGGGNQGGGGGAGGYRATGYGPSPLRGTSIQGSSTETGSFAIVVGAGGSGSPATPNCAGTSGTASSFNCVSSAGGGAGGGGNIDPSAGGSGGGAQGRGPKSGGAGNTPPVSPAQGNAGGNAPSPDDTGGGGGGATAAGGNGGPRSTVAPGGAGAPNTILGPDTSYAGGGGAG
;
A
#
# COMPACT_ATOMS: atom_id res chain seq x y z
N GLY A 1 -3.39 -0.02 6.24
CA GLY A 1 -2.30 -0.64 5.45
C GLY A 1 -2.33 -2.15 5.51
N GLY A 2 -1.53 -2.81 4.70
CA GLY A 2 -1.34 -4.25 4.73
C GLY A 2 -0.29 -4.66 5.76
N GLY A 3 -0.24 -5.95 6.11
CA GLY A 3 0.80 -6.51 6.96
C GLY A 3 2.06 -6.91 6.19
N GLY A 4 3.19 -6.99 6.90
CA GLY A 4 4.44 -7.55 6.39
C GLY A 4 4.42 -9.08 6.37
N GLY A 5 5.28 -9.69 5.57
CA GLY A 5 5.48 -11.13 5.57
C GLY A 5 6.35 -11.59 6.76
N GLY A 6 6.51 -12.92 6.91
CA GLY A 6 7.45 -13.53 7.86
C GLY A 6 8.91 -13.43 7.40
N ASN A 7 9.74 -14.42 7.79
CA ASN A 7 11.16 -14.49 7.44
C ASN A 7 11.41 -14.22 5.94
N GLN A 8 12.24 -13.25 5.60
CA GLN A 8 12.44 -12.70 4.24
C GLN A 8 11.14 -12.17 3.62
N GLY A 9 10.22 -11.67 4.43
CA GLY A 9 8.92 -11.19 4.00
C GLY A 9 8.95 -9.87 3.26
N GLY A 10 8.01 -9.70 2.34
CA GLY A 10 7.77 -8.42 1.67
C GLY A 10 7.06 -7.42 2.57
N GLY A 11 7.29 -6.13 2.33
CA GLY A 11 6.61 -5.04 3.05
C GLY A 11 5.12 -4.97 2.69
N GLY A 12 4.27 -4.59 3.64
CA GLY A 12 2.86 -4.34 3.37
C GLY A 12 2.63 -3.06 2.57
N GLY A 13 1.70 -3.08 1.63
CA GLY A 13 1.29 -1.90 0.87
C GLY A 13 0.46 -0.93 1.70
N ALA A 14 0.53 0.35 1.37
CA ALA A 14 -0.34 1.36 1.95
C ALA A 14 -1.80 1.20 1.48
N GLY A 15 -2.74 1.68 2.29
CA GLY A 15 -4.11 1.90 1.84
C GLY A 15 -4.15 2.93 0.72
N GLY A 16 -5.19 2.87 -0.11
CA GLY A 16 -5.36 3.80 -1.20
C GLY A 16 -5.45 5.25 -0.71
N TYR A 17 -4.75 6.16 -1.38
CA TYR A 17 -4.78 7.58 -1.13
C TYR A 17 -5.66 8.29 -2.15
N ARG A 18 -6.65 9.03 -1.66
CA ARG A 18 -7.55 9.86 -2.50
C ARG A 18 -7.69 11.23 -1.87
N ALA A 19 -7.43 12.27 -2.65
CA ALA A 19 -7.50 13.65 -2.19
C ALA A 19 -8.05 14.58 -3.27
N THR A 20 -8.66 15.67 -2.84
CA THR A 20 -8.92 16.86 -3.66
C THR A 20 -8.38 18.08 -2.94
N GLY A 21 -7.72 18.96 -3.65
CA GLY A 21 -7.28 20.25 -3.13
C GLY A 21 -6.01 20.26 -2.29
N TYR A 22 -5.82 19.31 -1.39
CA TYR A 22 -4.76 19.34 -0.38
C TYR A 22 -3.57 18.41 -0.66
N GLY A 23 -3.69 17.47 -1.57
CA GLY A 23 -2.62 16.54 -1.95
C GLY A 23 -1.80 17.01 -3.15
N PRO A 24 -0.75 16.28 -3.54
CA PRO A 24 0.05 16.60 -4.72
C PRO A 24 -0.77 16.50 -6.01
N SER A 25 -0.47 17.37 -6.97
CA SER A 25 -1.23 17.52 -8.22
C SER A 25 -1.57 16.22 -8.95
N PRO A 26 -0.63 15.25 -9.13
CA PRO A 26 -0.97 14.02 -9.86
C PRO A 26 -2.02 13.14 -9.18
N LEU A 27 -2.19 13.30 -7.86
CA LEU A 27 -3.12 12.49 -7.06
C LEU A 27 -4.42 13.22 -6.72
N ARG A 28 -4.56 14.48 -7.15
CA ARG A 28 -5.81 15.22 -6.99
C ARG A 28 -6.80 14.80 -8.06
N GLY A 29 -7.92 14.22 -7.64
CA GLY A 29 -9.09 14.10 -8.50
C GLY A 29 -9.70 15.46 -8.81
N THR A 30 -10.44 15.56 -9.88
CA THR A 30 -11.12 16.81 -10.32
C THR A 30 -12.22 17.25 -9.34
N SER A 31 -12.80 16.32 -8.63
CA SER A 31 -13.61 16.51 -7.43
C SER A 31 -13.80 15.16 -6.79
N ILE A 32 -13.97 15.11 -5.47
CA ILE A 32 -14.56 13.92 -4.85
C ILE A 32 -15.99 13.90 -5.38
N GLN A 33 -16.30 12.88 -6.14
CA GLN A 33 -17.65 12.65 -6.60
C GLN A 33 -18.55 12.56 -5.36
N GLY A 34 -19.53 13.45 -5.28
CA GLY A 34 -20.35 13.59 -4.09
C GLY A 34 -19.87 14.65 -3.08
N SER A 35 -18.83 15.42 -3.39
CA SER A 35 -18.60 16.71 -2.74
C SER A 35 -19.65 17.71 -3.23
N SER A 36 -20.88 17.41 -2.95
CA SER A 36 -21.93 18.38 -2.97
C SER A 36 -21.88 19.15 -1.65
N THR A 37 -22.31 20.37 -1.69
CA THR A 37 -22.71 21.18 -0.54
C THR A 37 -23.95 20.59 0.15
N GLU A 38 -24.12 19.27 0.09
CA GLU A 38 -25.24 18.60 0.73
C GLU A 38 -25.05 18.64 2.24
N THR A 39 -25.99 19.25 2.90
CA THR A 39 -26.14 19.17 4.35
C THR A 39 -26.85 17.87 4.68
N GLY A 40 -26.25 17.04 5.52
CA GLY A 40 -26.85 15.76 5.89
C GLY A 40 -25.92 14.88 6.70
N SER A 41 -26.36 13.66 6.98
CA SER A 41 -25.53 12.64 7.60
C SER A 41 -24.77 11.87 6.54
N PHE A 42 -23.45 11.77 6.69
CA PHE A 42 -22.59 10.99 5.80
C PHE A 42 -22.09 9.74 6.51
N ALA A 43 -22.21 8.62 5.84
CA ALA A 43 -21.60 7.37 6.32
C ALA A 43 -20.07 7.44 6.17
N ILE A 44 -19.36 7.24 7.26
CA ILE A 44 -17.90 7.14 7.29
C ILE A 44 -17.53 5.75 7.79
N VAL A 45 -16.74 5.03 7.02
CA VAL A 45 -16.16 3.75 7.42
C VAL A 45 -14.63 3.86 7.39
N VAL A 46 -13.99 3.55 8.51
CA VAL A 46 -12.53 3.46 8.60
C VAL A 46 -12.15 1.98 8.53
N GLY A 47 -11.50 1.58 7.44
CA GLY A 47 -11.03 0.21 7.25
C GLY A 47 -9.89 -0.15 8.18
N ALA A 48 -9.92 -1.38 8.70
CA ALA A 48 -8.85 -1.91 9.53
C ALA A 48 -7.55 -2.09 8.74
N GLY A 49 -6.40 -1.92 9.40
CA GLY A 49 -5.11 -2.33 8.88
C GLY A 49 -5.01 -3.85 8.80
N GLY A 50 -4.20 -4.35 7.88
CA GLY A 50 -3.85 -5.77 7.82
C GLY A 50 -2.89 -6.17 8.95
N SER A 51 -3.02 -7.38 9.43
CA SER A 51 -2.09 -7.96 10.42
C SER A 51 -0.77 -8.35 9.76
N GLY A 52 0.33 -8.17 10.47
CA GLY A 52 1.61 -8.77 10.10
C GLY A 52 1.53 -10.30 10.11
N SER A 53 2.46 -10.95 9.42
CA SER A 53 2.58 -12.39 9.44
C SER A 53 2.86 -12.88 10.87
N PRO A 54 2.21 -13.95 11.33
CA PRO A 54 2.65 -14.63 12.54
C PRO A 54 4.09 -15.17 12.37
N ALA A 55 4.82 -15.30 13.47
CA ALA A 55 6.21 -15.79 13.46
C ALA A 55 6.37 -17.27 13.05
N THR A 56 5.39 -17.82 12.36
CA THR A 56 5.40 -19.19 11.84
C THR A 56 5.94 -19.23 10.42
N PRO A 57 6.66 -20.29 10.01
CA PRO A 57 7.15 -20.44 8.66
C PRO A 57 6.00 -20.43 7.63
N ASN A 58 6.28 -19.86 6.45
CA ASN A 58 5.37 -19.87 5.29
C ASN A 58 4.05 -19.11 5.44
N CYS A 59 4.03 -18.04 6.23
CA CYS A 59 2.88 -17.15 6.34
C CYS A 59 3.14 -15.78 5.69
N ALA A 60 2.12 -15.25 5.02
CA ALA A 60 2.06 -13.86 4.59
C ALA A 60 1.29 -13.03 5.62
N GLY A 61 1.40 -11.71 5.52
CA GLY A 61 0.50 -10.81 6.22
C GLY A 61 -0.94 -10.89 5.67
N THR A 62 -1.83 -10.11 6.20
CA THR A 62 -3.18 -9.92 5.65
C THR A 62 -3.33 -8.54 5.02
N SER A 63 -4.19 -8.41 4.03
CA SER A 63 -4.51 -7.10 3.46
C SER A 63 -5.36 -6.27 4.41
N GLY A 64 -5.22 -4.96 4.32
CA GLY A 64 -6.15 -4.03 4.98
C GLY A 64 -7.53 -4.05 4.32
N THR A 65 -8.52 -3.49 4.99
CA THR A 65 -9.87 -3.32 4.45
C THR A 65 -10.06 -1.90 3.90
N ALA A 66 -11.07 -1.73 3.05
CA ALA A 66 -11.39 -0.44 2.45
C ALA A 66 -11.93 0.56 3.49
N SER A 67 -11.62 1.83 3.28
CA SER A 67 -12.27 2.95 3.95
C SER A 67 -13.22 3.65 2.98
N SER A 68 -14.30 4.21 3.49
CA SER A 68 -15.23 4.97 2.64
C SER A 68 -15.74 6.23 3.33
N PHE A 69 -16.02 7.22 2.51
CA PHE A 69 -16.74 8.44 2.88
C PHE A 69 -17.83 8.67 1.84
N ASN A 70 -19.08 8.58 2.23
CA ASN A 70 -20.20 8.66 1.31
C ASN A 70 -20.03 7.67 0.14
N CYS A 71 -20.07 8.12 -1.09
CA CYS A 71 -19.89 7.31 -2.30
C CYS A 71 -18.42 7.06 -2.71
N VAL A 72 -17.44 7.66 -2.00
CA VAL A 72 -16.02 7.51 -2.30
C VAL A 72 -15.44 6.39 -1.46
N SER A 73 -14.85 5.38 -2.11
CA SER A 73 -14.12 4.31 -1.44
C SER A 73 -12.63 4.37 -1.78
N SER A 74 -11.81 4.05 -0.79
CA SER A 74 -10.37 3.90 -0.87
C SER A 74 -10.00 2.48 -0.44
N ALA A 75 -9.33 1.74 -1.29
CA ALA A 75 -9.03 0.33 -1.05
C ALA A 75 -8.04 0.15 0.11
N GLY A 76 -8.12 -0.97 0.80
CA GLY A 76 -7.09 -1.37 1.75
C GLY A 76 -5.76 -1.66 1.06
N GLY A 77 -4.66 -1.63 1.82
CA GLY A 77 -3.33 -1.98 1.33
C GLY A 77 -3.17 -3.48 1.15
N GLY A 78 -2.42 -3.89 0.14
CA GLY A 78 -2.09 -5.29 -0.12
C GLY A 78 -1.13 -5.86 0.92
N ALA A 79 -1.33 -7.13 1.29
CA ALA A 79 -0.41 -7.86 2.16
C ALA A 79 0.95 -8.07 1.51
N GLY A 80 2.02 -7.98 2.28
CA GLY A 80 3.35 -8.42 1.87
C GLY A 80 3.42 -9.94 1.74
N GLY A 81 4.14 -10.42 0.74
CA GLY A 81 4.39 -11.84 0.54
C GLY A 81 5.24 -12.44 1.65
N GLY A 82 5.07 -13.71 1.94
CA GLY A 82 5.84 -14.43 2.95
C GLY A 82 5.78 -15.94 2.73
N GLY A 83 6.83 -16.64 3.13
CA GLY A 83 6.94 -18.08 2.86
C GLY A 83 6.94 -18.36 1.36
N ASN A 84 5.92 -19.00 0.84
CA ASN A 84 5.70 -19.21 -0.60
C ASN A 84 4.45 -18.48 -1.11
N ILE A 85 3.89 -17.59 -0.29
CA ILE A 85 2.66 -16.87 -0.60
C ILE A 85 3.00 -15.57 -1.30
N ASP A 86 2.39 -15.34 -2.45
CA ASP A 86 2.57 -14.13 -3.24
C ASP A 86 1.95 -12.92 -2.52
N PRO A 87 2.51 -11.70 -2.74
CA PRO A 87 1.94 -10.50 -2.18
C PRO A 87 0.58 -10.19 -2.82
N SER A 88 -0.27 -9.50 -2.06
CA SER A 88 -1.59 -9.12 -2.52
C SER A 88 -1.59 -7.75 -3.21
N ALA A 89 -2.50 -7.62 -4.18
CA ALA A 89 -2.87 -6.31 -4.72
C ALA A 89 -3.69 -5.51 -3.69
N GLY A 90 -3.74 -4.18 -3.88
CA GLY A 90 -4.50 -3.29 -3.01
C GLY A 90 -4.55 -1.86 -3.51
N GLY A 91 -4.96 -0.92 -2.69
CA GLY A 91 -4.80 0.51 -2.97
C GLY A 91 -3.36 0.81 -3.34
N SER A 92 -2.40 0.37 -2.52
CA SER A 92 -1.03 0.08 -2.92
C SER A 92 -0.74 -1.40 -2.68
N GLY A 93 0.06 -2.02 -3.53
CA GLY A 93 0.35 -3.45 -3.49
C GLY A 93 1.39 -3.81 -2.43
N GLY A 94 1.34 -5.05 -1.92
CA GLY A 94 2.37 -5.60 -1.05
C GLY A 94 3.66 -5.93 -1.81
N GLY A 95 4.80 -5.89 -1.13
CA GLY A 95 6.10 -6.27 -1.67
C GLY A 95 6.27 -7.79 -1.76
N ALA A 96 7.08 -8.24 -2.70
CA ALA A 96 7.38 -9.66 -2.89
C ALA A 96 8.23 -10.21 -1.74
N GLN A 97 8.12 -11.50 -1.48
CA GLN A 97 9.04 -12.20 -0.58
C GLN A 97 10.38 -12.52 -1.26
N GLY A 98 11.47 -12.65 -0.50
CA GLY A 98 12.83 -12.89 -1.01
C GLY A 98 13.19 -14.34 -1.34
N ARG A 99 12.25 -15.27 -1.44
CA ARG A 99 12.52 -16.70 -1.67
C ARG A 99 12.29 -17.17 -3.11
N GLY A 100 12.56 -16.37 -4.08
CA GLY A 100 12.38 -16.71 -5.49
C GLY A 100 12.09 -15.47 -6.31
N PRO A 101 12.25 -15.55 -7.64
CA PRO A 101 11.86 -14.45 -8.49
C PRO A 101 10.35 -14.24 -8.39
N LYS A 102 9.93 -13.22 -7.67
CA LYS A 102 8.53 -12.88 -7.40
C LYS A 102 8.26 -11.43 -7.75
N SER A 103 7.08 -11.18 -8.27
CA SER A 103 6.60 -9.81 -8.50
C SER A 103 5.88 -9.27 -7.27
N GLY A 104 6.01 -7.98 -7.06
CA GLY A 104 5.20 -7.26 -6.07
C GLY A 104 3.72 -7.25 -6.46
N GLY A 105 2.86 -7.08 -5.48
CA GLY A 105 1.41 -6.94 -5.68
C GLY A 105 1.07 -5.67 -6.46
N ALA A 106 0.04 -5.72 -7.27
CA ALA A 106 -0.42 -4.55 -8.02
C ALA A 106 -0.99 -3.47 -7.10
N GLY A 107 -0.70 -2.21 -7.40
CA GLY A 107 -1.37 -1.06 -6.81
C GLY A 107 -2.61 -0.66 -7.62
N ASN A 108 -3.31 0.36 -7.16
CA ASN A 108 -4.52 0.89 -7.78
C ASN A 108 -5.56 -0.21 -8.09
N THR A 109 -5.79 -1.08 -7.12
CA THR A 109 -6.75 -2.18 -7.23
C THR A 109 -7.84 -2.05 -6.15
N PRO A 110 -9.13 -1.92 -6.53
CA PRO A 110 -9.62 -1.78 -7.91
C PRO A 110 -9.12 -0.48 -8.57
N PRO A 111 -9.06 -0.43 -9.91
CA PRO A 111 -8.53 0.74 -10.61
C PRO A 111 -9.46 1.95 -10.46
N VAL A 112 -8.87 3.10 -10.17
CA VAL A 112 -9.53 4.40 -10.09
C VAL A 112 -8.66 5.46 -10.76
N SER A 113 -9.26 6.59 -11.10
CA SER A 113 -8.55 7.76 -11.66
C SER A 113 -8.80 8.98 -10.77
N PRO A 114 -7.75 9.71 -10.35
CA PRO A 114 -6.33 9.31 -10.38
C PRO A 114 -6.06 7.99 -9.63
N ALA A 115 -4.93 7.35 -9.94
CA ALA A 115 -4.52 6.13 -9.24
C ALA A 115 -4.43 6.36 -7.73
N GLN A 116 -4.93 5.41 -6.93
CA GLN A 116 -4.95 5.52 -5.47
C GLN A 116 -3.68 5.00 -4.78
N GLY A 117 -2.73 4.46 -5.55
CA GLY A 117 -1.45 3.97 -5.04
C GLY A 117 -0.68 3.16 -6.08
N ASN A 118 0.49 2.67 -5.69
CA ASN A 118 1.45 2.04 -6.59
C ASN A 118 1.73 0.57 -6.21
N ALA A 119 2.37 -0.16 -7.12
CA ALA A 119 2.75 -1.55 -6.90
C ALA A 119 3.80 -1.69 -5.79
N GLY A 120 3.84 -2.86 -5.17
CA GLY A 120 4.96 -3.26 -4.33
C GLY A 120 6.20 -3.61 -5.16
N GLY A 121 7.36 -3.67 -4.50
CA GLY A 121 8.64 -4.05 -5.10
C GLY A 121 8.73 -5.55 -5.37
N ASN A 122 9.53 -5.90 -6.36
CA ASN A 122 9.81 -7.28 -6.74
C ASN A 122 10.95 -7.88 -5.89
N ALA A 123 11.05 -9.20 -5.90
CA ALA A 123 12.24 -9.94 -5.44
C ALA A 123 12.81 -10.68 -6.65
N PRO A 124 13.91 -10.19 -7.25
CA PRO A 124 14.40 -10.72 -8.53
C PRO A 124 15.14 -12.06 -8.40
N SER A 125 15.67 -12.39 -7.25
CA SER A 125 16.46 -13.59 -7.00
C SER A 125 16.02 -14.34 -5.73
N PRO A 126 16.18 -15.67 -5.67
CA PRO A 126 15.80 -16.46 -4.49
C PRO A 126 16.65 -16.19 -3.24
N ASP A 127 17.81 -15.58 -3.39
CA ASP A 127 18.72 -15.24 -2.28
C ASP A 127 18.68 -13.76 -1.89
N ASP A 128 17.77 -13.00 -2.50
CA ASP A 128 17.59 -11.58 -2.24
C ASP A 128 16.66 -11.32 -1.05
N THR A 129 16.66 -10.08 -0.56
CA THR A 129 15.66 -9.60 0.39
C THR A 129 14.32 -9.44 -0.33
N GLY A 130 13.22 -9.44 0.43
CA GLY A 130 11.90 -9.12 -0.08
C GLY A 130 11.81 -7.70 -0.65
N GLY A 131 10.80 -7.43 -1.46
CA GLY A 131 10.48 -6.09 -1.95
C GLY A 131 9.72 -5.27 -0.93
N GLY A 132 9.86 -3.95 -0.95
CA GLY A 132 9.05 -3.03 -0.14
C GLY A 132 7.61 -2.94 -0.64
N GLY A 133 6.67 -2.60 0.24
CA GLY A 133 5.27 -2.31 -0.12
C GLY A 133 5.14 -1.00 -0.91
N GLY A 134 4.17 -0.92 -1.81
CA GLY A 134 3.86 0.31 -2.55
C GLY A 134 3.33 1.43 -1.67
N GLY A 135 3.59 2.66 -2.04
CA GLY A 135 3.07 3.86 -1.41
C GLY A 135 2.15 4.67 -2.34
N ALA A 136 1.67 5.80 -1.85
CA ALA A 136 0.76 6.65 -2.61
C ALA A 136 1.42 7.28 -3.83
N THR A 137 2.69 7.69 -3.73
CA THR A 137 3.40 8.42 -4.80
C THR A 137 4.47 7.61 -5.50
N ALA A 138 4.93 6.52 -4.91
CA ALA A 138 5.98 5.68 -5.48
C ALA A 138 5.72 4.20 -5.25
N ALA A 139 6.21 3.37 -6.16
CA ALA A 139 6.28 1.93 -5.96
C ALA A 139 7.25 1.58 -4.83
N GLY A 140 7.08 0.40 -4.26
CA GLY A 140 8.05 -0.15 -3.32
C GLY A 140 9.38 -0.47 -4.00
N GLY A 141 10.48 -0.36 -3.26
CA GLY A 141 11.81 -0.75 -3.73
C GLY A 141 11.89 -2.25 -3.98
N ASN A 142 12.63 -2.63 -5.02
CA ASN A 142 12.91 -4.05 -5.27
C ASN A 142 13.88 -4.60 -4.23
N GLY A 143 13.70 -5.88 -3.91
CA GLY A 143 14.68 -6.62 -3.15
C GLY A 143 16.01 -6.72 -3.91
N GLY A 144 17.06 -6.96 -3.18
CA GLY A 144 18.42 -7.11 -3.70
C GLY A 144 19.22 -8.03 -2.78
N PRO A 145 20.55 -8.15 -2.99
CA PRO A 145 21.39 -9.04 -2.19
C PRO A 145 21.11 -8.88 -0.69
N ARG A 146 21.28 -9.95 0.06
CA ARG A 146 20.85 -10.10 1.49
C ARG A 146 21.18 -8.94 2.45
N SER A 147 22.10 -8.07 2.10
CA SER A 147 22.45 -6.86 2.85
C SER A 147 21.68 -5.60 2.43
N THR A 148 20.78 -5.71 1.44
CA THR A 148 20.05 -4.58 0.88
C THR A 148 18.66 -4.52 1.52
N VAL A 149 18.33 -3.40 2.14
CA VAL A 149 16.98 -3.12 2.62
C VAL A 149 16.16 -2.56 1.46
N ALA A 150 15.04 -3.20 1.14
CA ALA A 150 14.12 -2.67 0.14
C ALA A 150 13.16 -1.66 0.80
N PRO A 151 13.25 -0.36 0.47
CA PRO A 151 12.41 0.65 1.08
C PRO A 151 10.95 0.51 0.65
N GLY A 152 10.03 0.89 1.52
CA GLY A 152 8.64 1.11 1.13
C GLY A 152 8.48 2.29 0.18
N GLY A 153 7.44 2.27 -0.63
CA GLY A 153 7.09 3.37 -1.53
C GLY A 153 6.70 4.63 -0.76
N ALA A 154 7.05 5.79 -1.31
CA ALA A 154 6.78 7.06 -0.66
C ALA A 154 5.28 7.36 -0.52
N GLY A 155 4.92 7.99 0.60
CA GLY A 155 3.59 8.54 0.85
C GLY A 155 3.35 9.85 0.10
N ALA A 156 2.13 10.33 0.17
CA ALA A 156 1.72 11.61 -0.41
C ALA A 156 1.76 12.72 0.63
N PRO A 157 2.42 13.86 0.34
CA PRO A 157 2.38 15.02 1.21
C PRO A 157 0.97 15.63 1.19
N ASN A 158 0.53 16.13 2.34
CA ASN A 158 -0.77 16.77 2.47
C ASN A 158 -0.75 17.80 3.60
N THR A 159 -1.31 18.97 3.35
CA THR A 159 -1.32 20.11 4.28
C THR A 159 -2.66 20.34 4.96
N ILE A 160 -3.58 19.38 4.89
CA ILE A 160 -4.93 19.54 5.47
C ILE A 160 -4.93 19.82 6.98
N LEU A 161 -3.90 19.35 7.69
CA LEU A 161 -3.70 19.60 9.12
C LEU A 161 -2.76 20.78 9.42
N GLY A 162 -2.40 21.58 8.40
CA GLY A 162 -1.46 22.71 8.50
C GLY A 162 -0.07 22.35 8.01
N PRO A 163 0.79 21.71 8.82
CA PRO A 163 2.12 21.30 8.36
C PRO A 163 2.05 20.23 7.27
N ASP A 164 3.01 20.23 6.35
CA ASP A 164 3.13 19.20 5.33
C ASP A 164 3.44 17.84 5.99
N THR A 165 2.51 16.91 5.88
CA THR A 165 2.59 15.59 6.48
C THR A 165 2.39 14.52 5.41
N SER A 166 3.28 13.52 5.38
CA SER A 166 3.16 12.40 4.45
C SER A 166 2.21 11.33 4.96
N TYR A 167 1.29 10.90 4.09
CA TYR A 167 0.31 9.85 4.34
C TYR A 167 0.45 8.71 3.34
N ALA A 168 0.04 7.51 3.73
CA ALA A 168 0.00 6.33 2.88
C ALA A 168 1.39 5.93 2.30
N GLY A 169 2.42 5.92 3.15
CA GLY A 169 3.71 5.28 2.83
C GLY A 169 3.63 3.77 2.93
N GLY A 170 4.35 3.06 2.07
CA GLY A 170 4.50 1.61 2.12
C GLY A 170 5.47 1.15 3.21
N GLY A 171 5.33 -0.09 3.66
CA GLY A 171 6.27 -0.72 4.59
C GLY A 171 7.55 -1.19 3.88
N GLY A 172 8.71 -1.07 4.54
CA GLY A 172 9.95 -1.67 4.07
C GLY A 172 9.92 -3.20 4.19
N ALA A 173 10.80 -3.88 3.44
CA ALA A 173 11.06 -5.30 3.61
C ALA A 173 12.21 -5.52 4.61
N GLY A 174 12.20 -6.67 5.29
CA GLY A 174 13.22 -7.12 6.24
C GLY A 174 13.85 -8.44 5.83
#